data_562fae6cb1abcb3997181fc3cc255cf4
#
_entry.id   562fae6cb1abcb3997181fc3cc255cf4
#
_cell.length_a   1.000
_cell.length_b   1.000
_cell.length_c   1.000
_cell.angle_alpha   90.00
_cell.angle_beta   90.00
_cell.angle_gamma   90.00
#
_symmetry.space_group_name_H-M   'P 1'
#
loop_
_entity.id
_entity.type
_entity.pdbx_description
1 polymer ?
#
loop_
_entity_poly.entity_id
_entity_poly.type
_entity_poly.pdbx_seq_one_letter_code
_entity_poly.pdbx_strand_id
1 'polypeptide(L)'
;SCGNLVFPKIAPAVIIGLVDGDRIMMTKYADREYKRYALIAGFTEIGETAEETVRREVMEEVGLEVKNIRYYKSQPWGFDQNLLMGFFCDLAKEAPIRLEEDELCLAEWVDYHDIPDDEEGLSLTHEMMTYFRESKRAEVW
;
A
#
# COMPACT_ATOMS: atom_id res chain seq x y z
N SER A 1 -23.62 -29.76 13.14
CA SER A 1 -24.90 -29.22 13.48
C SER A 1 -25.46 -28.43 12.30
N CYS A 2 -26.72 -28.49 12.17
CA CYS A 2 -27.44 -27.87 11.09
C CYS A 2 -27.40 -26.32 11.10
N GLY A 3 -26.69 -25.72 11.98
CA GLY A 3 -26.55 -24.27 11.99
C GLY A 3 -25.17 -23.77 11.62
N ASN A 4 -24.24 -24.66 11.40
CA ASN A 4 -22.86 -24.26 11.14
C ASN A 4 -22.57 -24.17 9.65
N LEU A 5 -23.11 -23.13 9.04
CA LEU A 5 -22.61 -22.70 7.74
C LEU A 5 -21.29 -21.97 7.98
N VAL A 6 -20.18 -22.69 7.82
CA VAL A 6 -18.87 -22.08 7.87
C VAL A 6 -18.60 -21.46 6.49
N PHE A 7 -18.81 -20.16 6.38
CA PHE A 7 -18.39 -19.44 5.20
C PHE A 7 -16.88 -19.19 5.33
N PRO A 8 -16.09 -19.49 4.29
CA PRO A 8 -14.68 -19.10 4.28
C PRO A 8 -14.58 -17.58 4.49
N LYS A 9 -13.83 -17.18 5.51
CA LYS A 9 -13.60 -15.75 5.74
C LYS A 9 -12.49 -15.27 4.84
N ILE A 10 -12.82 -14.35 3.94
CA ILE A 10 -11.83 -13.66 3.15
C ILE A 10 -11.77 -12.23 3.69
N ALA A 11 -10.63 -11.85 4.24
CA ALA A 11 -10.43 -10.50 4.76
C ALA A 11 -9.90 -9.59 3.65
N PRO A 12 -10.64 -8.54 3.26
CA PRO A 12 -10.14 -7.60 2.27
C PRO A 12 -9.11 -6.65 2.88
N ALA A 13 -8.02 -6.45 2.15
CA ALA A 13 -6.96 -5.54 2.53
C ALA A 13 -6.55 -4.71 1.33
N VAL A 14 -6.10 -3.48 1.57
CA VAL A 14 -5.61 -2.60 0.52
C VAL A 14 -4.09 -2.46 0.60
N ILE A 15 -3.46 -2.33 -0.55
CA ILE A 15 -2.07 -1.93 -0.68
C ILE A 15 -2.08 -0.61 -1.44
N ILE A 16 -1.39 0.39 -0.91
CA ILE A 16 -1.53 1.77 -1.35
C ILE A 16 -0.23 2.30 -1.92
N GLY A 17 -0.23 2.64 -3.20
CA GLY A 17 0.83 3.40 -3.83
C GLY A 17 0.50 4.87 -3.76
N LEU A 18 0.97 5.55 -2.73
CA LEU A 18 0.79 6.99 -2.57
C LEU A 18 1.88 7.73 -3.33
N VAL A 19 1.47 8.53 -4.31
CA VAL A 19 2.37 9.17 -5.25
C VAL A 19 2.32 10.69 -5.10
N ASP A 20 3.47 11.32 -5.18
CA ASP A 20 3.60 12.77 -5.27
C ASP A 20 4.65 13.10 -6.35
N GLY A 21 4.17 13.42 -7.57
CA GLY A 21 5.04 13.68 -8.71
C GLY A 21 5.90 12.46 -9.06
N ASP A 22 7.19 12.57 -8.86
CA ASP A 22 8.16 11.51 -9.18
C ASP A 22 8.46 10.58 -8.00
N ARG A 23 7.76 10.76 -6.89
CA ARG A 23 8.01 10.04 -5.64
C ARG A 23 6.85 9.16 -5.25
N ILE A 24 7.16 8.06 -4.61
CA ILE A 24 6.17 7.16 -4.02
C ILE A 24 6.50 6.96 -2.54
N MET A 25 5.46 6.89 -1.71
CA MET A 25 5.64 6.66 -0.28
C MET A 25 5.96 5.19 -0.03
N MET A 26 7.07 4.94 0.64
CA MET A 26 7.47 3.61 1.05
C MET A 26 7.65 3.54 2.55
N THR A 27 7.35 2.37 3.11
CA THR A 27 7.51 2.11 4.53
C THR A 27 8.56 1.03 4.75
N LYS A 28 9.22 1.07 5.90
CA LYS A 28 10.17 0.06 6.32
C LYS A 28 10.17 -0.05 7.85
N TYR A 29 10.51 -1.22 8.37
CA TYR A 29 10.66 -1.42 9.80
C TYR A 29 12.06 -0.98 10.26
N ALA A 30 12.11 -0.17 11.31
CA ALA A 30 13.35 0.46 11.79
C ALA A 30 14.36 -0.52 12.41
N ASP A 31 13.87 -1.62 13.02
CA ASP A 31 14.67 -2.52 13.85
C ASP A 31 15.08 -3.83 13.19
N ARG A 32 14.81 -4.02 11.92
CA ARG A 32 15.19 -5.27 11.27
C ARG A 32 16.45 -5.07 10.43
N GLU A 33 17.38 -5.99 10.55
CA GLU A 33 18.52 -6.10 9.64
C GLU A 33 18.06 -6.20 8.18
N TYR A 34 16.79 -6.53 8.00
CA TYR A 34 16.18 -6.73 6.70
C TYR A 34 15.41 -5.47 6.30
N LYS A 35 16.09 -4.60 5.56
CA LYS A 35 15.51 -3.35 5.08
C LYS A 35 14.71 -3.56 3.79
N ARG A 36 13.57 -4.21 3.88
CA ARG A 36 12.65 -4.27 2.76
C ARG A 36 11.70 -3.08 2.80
N TYR A 37 11.63 -2.38 1.69
CA TYR A 37 10.60 -1.40 1.48
C TYR A 37 9.27 -2.08 1.23
N ALA A 38 8.22 -1.53 1.82
CA ALA A 38 6.85 -1.94 1.59
C ALA A 38 6.02 -0.70 1.24
N LEU A 39 4.79 -0.91 0.82
CA LEU A 39 3.81 0.15 0.65
C LEU A 39 2.88 0.17 1.85
N ILE A 40 2.15 1.28 2.03
CA ILE A 40 1.14 1.37 3.08
C ILE A 40 0.08 0.31 2.81
N ALA A 41 -0.32 -0.43 3.83
CA ALA A 41 -1.31 -1.49 3.70
C ALA A 41 -2.18 -1.55 4.95
N GLY A 42 -3.41 -2.04 4.78
CA GLY A 42 -4.29 -2.22 5.93
C GLY A 42 -5.58 -2.94 5.54
N PHE A 43 -6.30 -3.38 6.56
CA PHE A 43 -7.54 -4.12 6.37
C PHE A 43 -8.74 -3.18 6.26
N THR A 44 -9.67 -3.54 5.37
CA THR A 44 -10.96 -2.87 5.28
C THR A 44 -11.80 -3.21 6.49
N GLU A 45 -12.40 -2.21 7.10
CA GLU A 45 -13.28 -2.38 8.25
C GLU A 45 -14.74 -2.58 7.80
N ILE A 46 -15.55 -3.12 8.70
CA ILE A 46 -16.97 -3.37 8.42
C ILE A 46 -17.66 -2.06 8.04
N GLY A 47 -18.38 -2.08 6.92
CA GLY A 47 -19.10 -0.91 6.43
C GLY A 47 -18.26 0.11 5.67
N GLU A 48 -16.98 -0.18 5.48
CA GLU A 48 -16.06 0.71 4.80
C GLU A 48 -15.86 0.28 3.35
N THR A 49 -15.83 1.23 2.41
CA THR A 49 -15.46 0.94 1.03
C THR A 49 -13.94 0.80 0.94
N ALA A 50 -13.46 0.19 -0.13
CA ALA A 50 -12.01 0.06 -0.35
C ALA A 50 -11.35 1.45 -0.44
N GLU A 51 -11.98 2.42 -1.08
CA GLU A 51 -11.47 3.77 -1.21
C GLU A 51 -11.43 4.50 0.15
N GLU A 52 -12.45 4.29 0.98
CA GLU A 52 -12.44 4.82 2.35
C GLU A 52 -11.31 4.21 3.18
N THR A 53 -11.04 2.91 2.97
CA THR A 53 -9.91 2.23 3.62
C THR A 53 -8.60 2.89 3.21
N VAL A 54 -8.42 3.19 1.92
CA VAL A 54 -7.21 3.87 1.43
C VAL A 54 -7.03 5.22 2.15
N ARG A 55 -8.07 6.03 2.21
CA ARG A 55 -8.01 7.34 2.87
C ARG A 55 -7.68 7.22 4.35
N ARG A 56 -8.32 6.29 5.04
CA ARG A 56 -8.12 6.10 6.47
C ARG A 56 -6.72 5.59 6.79
N GLU A 57 -6.27 4.57 6.06
CA GLU A 57 -4.95 3.99 6.30
C GLU A 57 -3.82 4.99 6.05
N VAL A 58 -3.91 5.80 4.99
CA VAL A 58 -2.90 6.82 4.74
C VAL A 58 -2.92 7.87 5.85
N MET A 59 -4.10 8.28 6.29
CA MET A 59 -4.20 9.26 7.38
C MET A 59 -3.65 8.71 8.69
N GLU A 60 -3.96 7.45 9.02
CA GLU A 60 -3.46 6.82 10.25
C GLU A 60 -1.95 6.59 10.22
N GLU A 61 -1.42 6.13 9.09
CA GLU A 61 0.00 5.77 8.99
C GLU A 61 0.92 6.98 8.87
N VAL A 62 0.56 7.95 8.04
CA VAL A 62 1.46 9.06 7.70
C VAL A 62 0.81 10.45 7.84
N GLY A 63 -0.45 10.54 8.17
CA GLY A 63 -1.15 11.79 8.40
C GLY A 63 -1.36 12.64 7.16
N LEU A 64 -1.49 12.01 5.99
CA LEU A 64 -1.63 12.72 4.72
C LEU A 64 -2.99 12.51 4.09
N GLU A 65 -3.46 13.50 3.35
CA GLU A 65 -4.69 13.43 2.57
C GLU A 65 -4.37 13.00 1.15
N VAL A 66 -5.27 12.22 0.55
CA VAL A 66 -5.11 11.67 -0.79
C VAL A 66 -6.26 12.03 -1.70
N LYS A 67 -5.99 12.01 -3.00
CA LYS A 67 -6.97 12.23 -4.05
C LYS A 67 -6.69 11.29 -5.22
N ASN A 68 -7.59 11.26 -6.20
CA ASN A 68 -7.43 10.45 -7.41
C ASN A 68 -7.11 9.00 -7.11
N ILE A 69 -7.90 8.41 -6.20
CA ILE A 69 -7.76 6.99 -5.83
C ILE A 69 -8.21 6.16 -7.02
N ARG A 70 -7.32 5.27 -7.48
CA ARG A 70 -7.58 4.43 -8.63
C ARG A 70 -7.13 3.00 -8.38
N TYR A 71 -8.00 2.09 -8.72
CA TYR A 71 -7.75 0.65 -8.58
C TYR A 71 -6.69 0.21 -9.59
N TYR A 72 -5.73 -0.58 -9.12
CA TYR A 72 -4.70 -1.17 -9.97
C TYR A 72 -4.99 -2.64 -10.27
N LYS A 73 -4.98 -3.49 -9.23
CA LYS A 73 -5.08 -4.94 -9.40
C LYS A 73 -5.35 -5.59 -8.05
N SER A 74 -5.95 -6.77 -8.07
CA SER A 74 -6.10 -7.57 -6.86
C SER A 74 -5.25 -8.83 -6.93
N GLN A 75 -4.87 -9.34 -5.77
CA GLN A 75 -4.14 -10.59 -5.63
C GLN A 75 -4.66 -11.36 -4.43
N PRO A 76 -5.08 -12.62 -4.59
CA PRO A 76 -5.44 -13.44 -3.45
C PRO A 76 -4.16 -13.83 -2.70
N TRP A 77 -4.23 -13.78 -1.38
CA TRP A 77 -3.14 -14.20 -0.50
C TRP A 77 -3.63 -15.40 0.31
N GLY A 78 -3.35 -16.61 -0.19
CA GLY A 78 -3.92 -17.85 0.33
C GLY A 78 -3.49 -18.22 1.74
N PHE A 79 -2.32 -17.77 2.20
CA PHE A 79 -1.79 -18.12 3.50
C PHE A 79 -2.56 -17.48 4.66
N ASP A 80 -3.07 -16.26 4.47
CA ASP A 80 -3.77 -15.51 5.50
C ASP A 80 -5.23 -15.27 5.18
N GLN A 81 -5.77 -15.96 4.17
CA GLN A 81 -7.15 -15.79 3.73
C GLN A 81 -7.50 -14.34 3.41
N ASN A 82 -6.54 -13.62 2.80
CA ASN A 82 -6.71 -12.21 2.46
C ASN A 82 -6.91 -12.04 0.96
N LEU A 83 -7.73 -11.06 0.62
CA LEU A 83 -7.78 -10.53 -0.74
C LEU A 83 -7.11 -9.17 -0.73
N LEU A 84 -5.97 -9.07 -1.40
CA LEU A 84 -5.22 -7.81 -1.51
C LEU A 84 -5.71 -7.02 -2.72
N MET A 85 -6.05 -5.75 -2.50
CA MET A 85 -6.47 -4.84 -3.56
C MET A 85 -5.47 -3.69 -3.64
N GLY A 86 -4.81 -3.57 -4.78
CA GLY A 86 -3.83 -2.50 -5.00
C GLY A 86 -4.50 -1.24 -5.53
N PHE A 87 -4.20 -0.12 -4.89
CA PHE A 87 -4.67 1.20 -5.30
C PHE A 87 -3.50 2.15 -5.42
N PHE A 88 -3.52 2.98 -6.45
CA PHE A 88 -2.67 4.16 -6.51
C PHE A 88 -3.51 5.38 -6.16
N CYS A 89 -2.88 6.34 -5.52
CA CYS A 89 -3.50 7.62 -5.23
C CYS A 89 -2.45 8.72 -5.24
N ASP A 90 -2.90 9.95 -5.39
CA ASP A 90 -2.03 11.10 -5.41
C ASP A 90 -2.14 11.86 -4.09
N LEU A 91 -1.04 12.50 -3.68
CA LEU A 91 -1.05 13.39 -2.52
C LEU A 91 -1.98 14.57 -2.81
N ALA A 92 -2.97 14.79 -1.95
CA ALA A 92 -3.94 15.86 -2.15
C ALA A 92 -3.43 17.20 -1.65
N LYS A 93 -2.63 17.18 -0.59
CA LYS A 93 -2.14 18.40 0.06
C LYS A 93 -0.76 18.15 0.62
N GLU A 94 0.18 19.01 0.27
CA GLU A 94 1.52 18.92 0.80
C GLU A 94 1.52 19.15 2.31
N ALA A 95 2.08 18.20 3.05
CA ALA A 95 2.17 18.24 4.50
C ALA A 95 3.32 17.36 4.96
N PRO A 96 3.87 17.60 6.16
CA PRO A 96 4.91 16.72 6.69
C PRO A 96 4.34 15.36 7.05
N ILE A 97 5.16 14.34 6.88
CA ILE A 97 4.81 12.98 7.28
C ILE A 97 4.65 12.93 8.79
N ARG A 98 3.51 12.42 9.26
CA ARG A 98 3.28 12.17 10.68
C ARG A 98 3.18 10.67 10.87
N LEU A 99 4.19 10.10 11.48
CA LEU A 99 4.15 8.68 11.84
C LEU A 99 3.31 8.50 13.10
N GLU A 100 2.51 7.45 13.14
CA GLU A 100 1.92 7.00 14.40
C GLU A 100 3.05 6.65 15.36
N GLU A 101 2.76 6.71 16.67
CA GLU A 101 3.74 6.44 17.73
C GLU A 101 4.27 5.00 17.74
N ASP A 102 3.95 4.21 16.74
CA ASP A 102 4.55 2.91 16.55
C ASP A 102 5.97 3.10 15.99
N GLU A 103 6.93 3.18 16.88
CA GLU A 103 8.34 3.47 16.59
C GLU A 103 9.01 2.46 15.67
N LEU A 104 8.32 1.39 15.30
CA LEU A 104 8.89 0.31 14.51
C LEU A 104 8.79 0.53 13.00
N CYS A 105 7.99 1.50 12.57
CA CYS A 105 7.76 1.75 11.15
C CYS A 105 8.24 3.14 10.74
N LEU A 106 9.10 3.18 9.74
CA LEU A 106 9.53 4.43 9.11
C LEU A 106 8.84 4.57 7.76
N ALA A 107 8.49 5.80 7.40
CA ALA A 107 7.93 6.11 6.09
C ALA A 107 8.76 7.21 5.44
N GLU A 108 8.99 7.08 4.14
CA GLU A 108 9.75 8.07 3.40
C GLU A 108 9.28 8.16 1.95
N TRP A 109 9.48 9.33 1.35
CA TRP A 109 9.30 9.51 -0.08
C TRP A 109 10.52 8.97 -0.83
N VAL A 110 10.29 8.13 -1.81
CA VAL A 110 11.34 7.53 -2.63
C VAL A 110 11.12 7.93 -4.08
N ASP A 111 12.13 8.53 -4.69
CA ASP A 111 12.09 8.87 -6.11
C ASP A 111 12.08 7.59 -6.95
N TYR A 112 11.38 7.63 -8.09
CA TYR A 112 11.27 6.43 -8.92
C TYR A 112 12.62 5.89 -9.39
N HIS A 113 13.64 6.75 -9.52
CA HIS A 113 15.01 6.32 -9.87
C HIS A 113 15.64 5.44 -8.79
N ASP A 114 15.21 5.62 -7.54
CA ASP A 114 15.79 4.93 -6.38
C ASP A 114 15.03 3.66 -6.01
N ILE A 115 13.99 3.31 -6.76
CA ILE A 115 13.25 2.06 -6.53
C ILE A 115 14.13 0.90 -6.96
N PRO A 116 14.47 -0.02 -6.03
CA PRO A 116 15.36 -1.14 -6.36
C PRO A 116 14.69 -2.14 -7.29
N ASP A 117 15.51 -2.79 -8.11
CA ASP A 117 15.09 -3.96 -8.86
C ASP A 117 14.96 -5.12 -7.88
N ASP A 118 13.78 -5.71 -7.80
CA ASP A 118 13.56 -6.87 -6.96
C ASP A 118 13.39 -8.10 -7.84
N GLU A 119 14.35 -9.00 -7.74
CA GLU A 119 14.35 -10.25 -8.49
C GLU A 119 13.29 -11.24 -7.99
N GLU A 120 12.78 -11.03 -6.78
CA GLU A 120 11.77 -11.88 -6.17
C GLU A 120 10.33 -11.39 -6.40
N GLY A 121 10.10 -10.56 -7.40
CA GLY A 121 8.89 -9.78 -7.67
C GLY A 121 7.55 -10.52 -7.76
N LEU A 122 7.25 -11.40 -6.80
CA LEU A 122 6.02 -12.18 -6.78
C LEU A 122 4.89 -11.53 -5.97
N SER A 123 5.17 -10.44 -5.23
CA SER A 123 4.14 -9.78 -4.43
C SER A 123 3.53 -8.60 -5.17
N LEU A 124 2.27 -8.32 -4.87
CA LEU A 124 1.57 -7.16 -5.43
C LEU A 124 2.30 -5.86 -5.09
N THR A 125 2.87 -5.76 -3.89
CA THR A 125 3.67 -4.60 -3.47
C THR A 125 4.82 -4.33 -4.45
N HIS A 126 5.59 -5.34 -4.78
CA HIS A 126 6.72 -5.22 -5.70
C HIS A 126 6.24 -4.91 -7.12
N GLU A 127 5.17 -5.54 -7.54
CA GLU A 127 4.59 -5.26 -8.85
C GLU A 127 4.17 -3.80 -8.97
N MET A 128 3.52 -3.25 -7.94
CA MET A 128 3.09 -1.86 -7.93
C MET A 128 4.29 -0.88 -7.96
N MET A 129 5.32 -1.15 -7.17
CA MET A 129 6.54 -0.33 -7.17
C MET A 129 7.22 -0.35 -8.54
N THR A 130 7.34 -1.52 -9.14
CA THR A 130 7.94 -1.68 -10.47
C THR A 130 7.09 -0.99 -11.53
N TYR A 131 5.77 -1.13 -11.45
CA TYR A 131 4.84 -0.48 -12.38
C TYR A 131 5.00 1.04 -12.34
N PHE A 132 5.09 1.62 -11.16
CA PHE A 132 5.30 3.05 -11.00
C PHE A 132 6.64 3.48 -11.62
N ARG A 133 7.73 2.79 -11.28
CA ARG A 133 9.06 3.08 -11.81
C ARG A 133 9.10 3.02 -13.33
N GLU A 134 8.62 1.92 -13.90
CA GLU A 134 8.66 1.73 -15.35
C GLU A 134 7.75 2.69 -16.09
N SER A 135 6.58 3.01 -15.53
CA SER A 135 5.67 3.98 -16.12
C SER A 135 6.26 5.38 -16.13
N LYS A 136 7.00 5.75 -15.08
CA LYS A 136 7.70 7.03 -15.03
C LYS A 136 8.84 7.09 -16.03
N ARG A 137 9.63 6.02 -16.15
CA ARG A 137 10.72 5.93 -17.13
C ARG A 137 10.20 6.04 -18.57
N ALA A 138 9.04 5.48 -18.82
CA ALA A 138 8.40 5.49 -20.13
C ALA A 138 7.56 6.76 -20.38
N GLU A 139 7.45 7.65 -19.39
CA GLU A 139 6.64 8.88 -19.45
C GLU A 139 5.15 8.64 -19.72
N VAL A 140 4.61 7.51 -19.23
CA VAL A 140 3.20 7.14 -19.43
C VAL A 140 2.40 7.11 -18.12
N TRP A 141 2.98 7.56 -17.04
CA TRP A 141 2.29 7.62 -15.75
C TRP A 141 1.16 8.63 -15.73
#